data_77b108df5bf5fefa5dcd8bc67bb40080
#
_entry.id   77b108df5bf5fefa5dcd8bc67bb40080
#
_cell.length_a   1.000
_cell.length_b   1.000
_cell.length_c   1.000
_cell.angle_alpha   90.00
_cell.angle_beta   90.00
_cell.angle_gamma   90.00
#
_symmetry.space_group_name_H-M   'P 1'
#
loop_
_entity.id
_entity.type
_entity.pdbx_description
1 polymer ?
#
loop_
_entity_poly.entity_id
_entity_poly.type
_entity_poly.pdbx_seq_one_letter_code
_entity_poly.pdbx_strand_id
1 'polypeptide(L)'
;VNVYRSVKELIGNTPIVEITQIELPAGVRLFAKLEYFNPGGSVKDRLGMELIRAAEESGQLKPGGTIIEPTAGNTGIGLALAAVGTGYRVIFCVPEKFSEEKQELMRALGAEVVNTPTEQGMKGAIAKAEELAASIPGAFVPQQFANPANPMAHYKTTGPEIWEQMDGQVHVFVAGAGSGGTFMGTSRYLKEKNPAIKTVIVEPEGSILNGGQPGPHKTEGIGMEFLPPFMDPSYFDAIHTIPDVEAFDWVKQLAAKEGMLIGSSAGAAMAAAMREAKEAKPGTNIVVMFPDSSERYLSKKIYQGGI
;
A
#
# COMPACT_ATOMS: atom_id res chain seq x y z
N VAL A 1 14.54 -27.06 4.26
CA VAL A 1 15.58 -26.04 4.13
C VAL A 1 15.22 -25.19 2.92
N ASN A 2 14.88 -23.92 3.17
CA ASN A 2 14.45 -23.02 2.11
C ASN A 2 15.68 -22.23 1.62
N VAL A 3 16.24 -22.66 0.49
CA VAL A 3 17.24 -21.88 -0.24
C VAL A 3 16.55 -21.29 -1.46
N TYR A 4 16.44 -19.98 -1.49
CA TYR A 4 15.82 -19.25 -2.58
C TYR A 4 16.88 -18.84 -3.63
N ARG A 5 16.49 -18.81 -4.90
CA ARG A 5 17.38 -18.41 -6.01
C ARG A 5 17.34 -16.91 -6.27
N SER A 6 16.29 -16.23 -5.83
CA SER A 6 16.09 -14.81 -6.02
C SER A 6 15.35 -14.22 -4.82
N VAL A 7 15.71 -13.00 -4.46
CA VAL A 7 14.99 -12.21 -3.45
C VAL A 7 13.51 -12.04 -3.83
N LYS A 8 13.18 -12.05 -5.13
CA LYS A 8 11.79 -11.93 -5.61
C LYS A 8 10.89 -13.09 -5.15
N GLU A 9 11.46 -14.26 -4.89
CA GLU A 9 10.72 -15.43 -4.38
C GLU A 9 10.23 -15.22 -2.93
N LEU A 10 10.76 -14.22 -2.23
CA LEU A 10 10.36 -13.85 -0.87
C LEU A 10 9.18 -12.87 -0.83
N ILE A 11 8.71 -12.41 -1.97
CA ILE A 11 7.56 -11.50 -2.04
C ILE A 11 6.29 -12.25 -1.66
N GLY A 12 5.50 -11.67 -0.77
CA GLY A 12 4.30 -12.30 -0.25
C GLY A 12 4.55 -13.22 0.94
N ASN A 13 3.53 -13.99 1.30
CA ASN A 13 3.54 -14.86 2.48
C ASN A 13 4.00 -14.15 3.76
N THR A 14 3.61 -12.90 3.89
CA THR A 14 3.96 -12.06 5.02
C THR A 14 3.26 -12.53 6.29
N PRO A 15 3.85 -12.33 7.48
CA PRO A 15 3.23 -12.76 8.72
C PRO A 15 2.02 -11.93 9.12
N ILE A 16 1.11 -12.56 9.85
CA ILE A 16 0.11 -11.87 10.67
C ILE A 16 0.54 -12.01 12.13
N VAL A 17 0.49 -10.91 12.87
CA VAL A 17 0.82 -10.85 14.30
C VAL A 17 -0.38 -10.33 15.08
N GLU A 18 -0.77 -11.02 16.14
CA GLU A 18 -1.80 -10.54 17.06
C GLU A 18 -1.27 -9.37 17.90
N ILE A 19 -2.05 -8.30 17.99
CA ILE A 19 -1.76 -7.15 18.83
C ILE A 19 -2.32 -7.45 20.22
N THR A 20 -1.43 -7.59 21.22
CA THR A 20 -1.78 -8.07 22.55
C THR A 20 -1.50 -7.08 23.68
N GLN A 21 -0.69 -6.04 23.43
CA GLN A 21 -0.31 -5.04 24.43
C GLN A 21 -1.10 -3.74 24.33
N ILE A 22 -2.01 -3.64 23.38
CA ILE A 22 -2.99 -2.55 23.24
C ILE A 22 -4.29 -3.03 23.86
N GLU A 23 -4.88 -2.20 24.72
CA GLU A 23 -6.16 -2.49 25.37
C GLU A 23 -7.29 -2.52 24.32
N LEU A 24 -8.04 -3.61 24.30
CA LEU A 24 -9.18 -3.85 23.42
C LEU A 24 -10.42 -4.19 24.23
N PRO A 25 -11.62 -3.95 23.72
CA PRO A 25 -12.85 -4.45 24.35
C PRO A 25 -12.82 -5.97 24.54
N ALA A 26 -13.48 -6.43 25.60
CA ALA A 26 -13.50 -7.86 25.95
C ALA A 26 -13.96 -8.74 24.79
N GLY A 27 -13.17 -9.77 24.48
CA GLY A 27 -13.46 -10.71 23.40
C GLY A 27 -13.21 -10.23 21.98
N VAL A 28 -12.69 -9.00 21.81
CA VAL A 28 -12.26 -8.47 20.50
C VAL A 28 -10.77 -8.70 20.33
N ARG A 29 -10.36 -9.24 19.17
CA ARG A 29 -8.96 -9.49 18.84
C ARG A 29 -8.57 -8.74 17.58
N LEU A 30 -7.36 -8.22 17.58
CA LEU A 30 -6.80 -7.43 16.48
C LEU A 30 -5.51 -8.08 15.97
N PHE A 31 -5.41 -8.20 14.65
CA PHE A 31 -4.32 -8.87 13.96
C PHE A 31 -3.76 -7.94 12.88
N ALA A 32 -2.44 -7.78 12.87
CA ALA A 32 -1.75 -6.96 11.89
C ALA A 32 -1.07 -7.81 10.82
N LYS A 33 -1.38 -7.56 9.55
CA LYS A 33 -0.68 -8.12 8.40
C LYS A 33 0.54 -7.25 8.09
N LEU A 34 1.74 -7.78 8.36
CA LEU A 34 2.99 -7.01 8.33
C LEU A 34 3.65 -7.06 6.96
N GLU A 35 3.27 -6.13 6.08
CA GLU A 35 3.76 -6.09 4.71
C GLU A 35 5.20 -5.57 4.56
N TYR A 36 5.79 -5.02 5.61
CA TYR A 36 7.20 -4.64 5.61
C TYR A 36 8.16 -5.85 5.66
N PHE A 37 7.65 -7.05 5.84
CA PHE A 37 8.43 -8.29 5.67
C PHE A 37 8.64 -8.69 4.21
N ASN A 38 7.97 -8.04 3.25
CA ASN A 38 8.37 -8.17 1.85
C ASN A 38 9.82 -7.70 1.66
N PRO A 39 10.58 -8.28 0.73
CA PRO A 39 12.01 -7.96 0.56
C PRO A 39 12.28 -6.51 0.15
N GLY A 40 11.40 -5.88 -0.61
CA GLY A 40 11.43 -4.44 -0.90
C GLY A 40 10.84 -3.58 0.21
N GLY A 41 10.31 -4.20 1.28
CA GLY A 41 9.87 -3.56 2.51
C GLY A 41 8.47 -2.97 2.49
N SER A 42 7.64 -3.30 1.51
CA SER A 42 6.25 -2.85 1.50
C SER A 42 5.30 -3.79 0.76
N VAL A 43 4.00 -3.55 0.94
CA VAL A 43 2.91 -4.21 0.22
C VAL A 43 3.04 -4.09 -1.30
N LYS A 44 3.71 -3.07 -1.81
CA LYS A 44 3.83 -2.76 -3.24
C LYS A 44 4.78 -3.69 -3.99
N ASP A 45 5.57 -4.50 -3.31
CA ASP A 45 6.34 -5.55 -3.96
C ASP A 45 5.42 -6.51 -4.72
N ARG A 46 4.27 -6.84 -4.14
CA ARG A 46 3.23 -7.66 -4.77
C ARG A 46 2.69 -7.02 -6.05
N LEU A 47 2.43 -5.73 -5.98
CA LEU A 47 1.95 -4.94 -7.11
C LEU A 47 2.99 -4.88 -8.23
N GLY A 48 4.25 -4.60 -7.91
CA GLY A 48 5.33 -4.52 -8.89
C GLY A 48 5.48 -5.79 -9.70
N MET A 49 5.46 -6.94 -9.05
CA MET A 49 5.52 -8.24 -9.71
C MET A 49 4.33 -8.48 -10.65
N GLU A 50 3.12 -8.21 -10.19
CA GLU A 50 1.91 -8.46 -10.99
C GLU A 50 1.78 -7.50 -12.17
N LEU A 51 2.15 -6.23 -12.02
CA LEU A 51 2.12 -5.26 -13.12
C LEU A 51 3.05 -5.67 -14.26
N ILE A 52 4.27 -6.10 -13.95
CA ILE A 52 5.24 -6.57 -14.96
C ILE A 52 4.74 -7.86 -15.60
N ARG A 53 4.32 -8.83 -14.80
CA ARG A 53 3.82 -10.12 -15.30
C ARG A 53 2.64 -9.94 -16.27
N ALA A 54 1.65 -9.14 -15.89
CA ALA A 54 0.48 -8.87 -16.72
C ALA A 54 0.86 -8.14 -18.02
N ALA A 55 1.80 -7.21 -17.96
CA ALA A 55 2.28 -6.48 -19.13
C ALA A 55 3.06 -7.35 -20.09
N GLU A 56 3.87 -8.28 -19.60
CA GLU A 56 4.58 -9.27 -20.42
C GLU A 56 3.61 -10.23 -21.10
N GLU A 57 2.64 -10.77 -20.35
CA GLU A 57 1.62 -11.68 -20.89
C GLU A 57 0.74 -11.04 -21.96
N SER A 58 0.38 -9.76 -21.79
CA SER A 58 -0.44 -9.01 -22.76
C SER A 58 0.36 -8.49 -23.96
N GLY A 59 1.69 -8.58 -23.91
CA GLY A 59 2.59 -8.03 -24.94
C GLY A 59 2.77 -6.51 -24.89
N GLN A 60 2.26 -5.83 -23.85
CA GLN A 60 2.46 -4.39 -23.65
C GLN A 60 3.90 -4.04 -23.27
N LEU A 61 4.58 -4.94 -22.58
CA LEU A 61 5.99 -4.80 -22.20
C LEU A 61 6.79 -5.89 -22.92
N LYS A 62 7.72 -5.45 -23.79
CA LYS A 62 8.59 -6.33 -24.57
C LYS A 62 10.02 -6.29 -24.03
N PRO A 63 10.84 -7.34 -24.29
CA PRO A 63 12.24 -7.34 -23.94
C PRO A 63 12.97 -6.04 -24.34
N GLY A 64 13.76 -5.47 -23.43
CA GLY A 64 14.44 -4.19 -23.64
C GLY A 64 13.57 -2.94 -23.54
N GLY A 65 12.30 -3.10 -23.21
CA GLY A 65 11.37 -1.98 -23.03
C GLY A 65 11.70 -1.09 -21.84
N THR A 66 11.00 0.05 -21.76
CA THR A 66 11.12 1.03 -20.67
C THR A 66 9.83 1.08 -19.87
N ILE A 67 9.94 0.94 -18.56
CA ILE A 67 8.83 1.10 -17.61
C ILE A 67 8.87 2.53 -17.06
N ILE A 68 7.77 3.26 -17.17
CA ILE A 68 7.64 4.62 -16.64
C ILE A 68 6.41 4.66 -15.74
N GLU A 69 6.55 5.07 -14.47
CA GLU A 69 5.42 5.14 -13.53
C GLU A 69 5.48 6.41 -12.68
N PRO A 70 4.32 7.10 -12.51
CA PRO A 70 4.18 8.09 -11.46
C PRO A 70 3.97 7.36 -10.12
N THR A 71 4.73 7.72 -9.10
CA THR A 71 4.70 7.00 -7.82
C THR A 71 5.01 7.90 -6.63
N ALA A 72 4.39 7.60 -5.49
CA ALA A 72 4.72 8.20 -4.19
C ALA A 72 5.91 7.51 -3.49
N GLY A 73 6.45 6.44 -4.07
CA GLY A 73 7.66 5.77 -3.59
C GLY A 73 7.58 4.26 -3.51
N ASN A 74 6.67 3.68 -2.73
CA ASN A 74 6.63 2.22 -2.53
C ASN A 74 6.34 1.43 -3.82
N THR A 75 5.44 1.91 -4.66
CA THR A 75 5.18 1.29 -5.97
C THR A 75 6.43 1.31 -6.85
N GLY A 76 7.18 2.43 -6.83
CA GLY A 76 8.45 2.53 -7.52
C GLY A 76 9.47 1.51 -7.03
N ILE A 77 9.60 1.33 -5.72
CA ILE A 77 10.50 0.32 -5.14
C ILE A 77 10.08 -1.08 -5.56
N GLY A 78 8.79 -1.40 -5.48
CA GLY A 78 8.26 -2.71 -5.89
C GLY A 78 8.49 -3.01 -7.37
N LEU A 79 8.23 -2.04 -8.25
CA LEU A 79 8.50 -2.16 -9.69
C LEU A 79 9.99 -2.29 -9.99
N ALA A 80 10.83 -1.48 -9.35
CA ALA A 80 12.28 -1.54 -9.53
C ALA A 80 12.84 -2.90 -9.09
N LEU A 81 12.39 -3.42 -7.96
CA LEU A 81 12.77 -4.75 -7.47
C LEU A 81 12.35 -5.84 -8.47
N ALA A 82 11.12 -5.78 -8.97
CA ALA A 82 10.61 -6.73 -9.97
C ALA A 82 11.38 -6.66 -11.29
N ALA A 83 11.87 -5.48 -11.66
CA ALA A 83 12.64 -5.24 -12.89
C ALA A 83 14.12 -5.64 -12.80
N VAL A 84 14.66 -5.86 -11.60
CA VAL A 84 16.08 -6.28 -11.43
C VAL A 84 16.34 -7.55 -12.25
N GLY A 85 17.38 -7.51 -13.07
CA GLY A 85 17.83 -8.63 -13.89
C GLY A 85 16.97 -8.93 -15.13
N THR A 86 16.01 -8.08 -15.47
CA THR A 86 15.12 -8.25 -16.64
C THR A 86 15.61 -7.53 -17.90
N GLY A 87 16.52 -6.57 -17.76
CA GLY A 87 16.98 -5.70 -18.87
C GLY A 87 16.06 -4.52 -19.17
N TYR A 88 14.97 -4.33 -18.42
CA TYR A 88 14.12 -3.15 -18.57
C TYR A 88 14.78 -1.89 -18.02
N ARG A 89 14.64 -0.79 -18.75
CA ARG A 89 14.90 0.55 -18.23
C ARG A 89 13.72 0.99 -17.37
N VAL A 90 13.98 1.63 -16.25
CA VAL A 90 12.93 2.02 -15.30
C VAL A 90 13.06 3.50 -14.96
N ILE A 91 12.00 4.27 -15.13
CA ILE A 91 11.93 5.71 -14.84
C ILE A 91 10.70 5.97 -13.95
N PHE A 92 10.92 6.65 -12.82
CA PHE A 92 9.82 7.06 -11.93
C PHE A 92 9.69 8.57 -11.89
N CYS A 93 8.43 9.05 -11.98
CA CYS A 93 8.08 10.44 -11.76
C CYS A 93 7.56 10.56 -10.33
N VAL A 94 8.26 11.30 -9.49
CA VAL A 94 8.03 11.37 -8.04
C VAL A 94 7.89 12.83 -7.59
N PRO A 95 6.76 13.23 -6.99
CA PRO A 95 6.65 14.55 -6.36
C PRO A 95 7.74 14.74 -5.29
N GLU A 96 8.39 15.91 -5.30
CA GLU A 96 9.56 16.22 -4.44
C GLU A 96 9.29 16.04 -2.94
N LYS A 97 8.04 16.23 -2.51
CA LYS A 97 7.65 16.13 -1.09
C LYS A 97 7.81 14.73 -0.48
N PHE A 98 7.87 13.68 -1.30
CA PHE A 98 7.91 12.31 -0.79
C PHE A 98 9.29 11.91 -0.27
N SER A 99 9.31 10.84 0.52
CA SER A 99 10.45 10.37 1.30
C SER A 99 11.74 10.25 0.47
N GLU A 100 12.82 10.86 0.94
CA GLU A 100 14.15 10.75 0.34
C GLU A 100 14.66 9.31 0.37
N GLU A 101 14.40 8.58 1.46
CA GLU A 101 14.80 7.19 1.62
C GLU A 101 14.19 6.30 0.52
N LYS A 102 12.91 6.54 0.18
CA LYS A 102 12.25 5.81 -0.91
C LYS A 102 12.92 6.09 -2.26
N GLN A 103 13.25 7.35 -2.53
CA GLN A 103 13.89 7.75 -3.77
C GLN A 103 15.30 7.16 -3.89
N GLU A 104 16.07 7.13 -2.80
CA GLU A 104 17.37 6.47 -2.75
C GLU A 104 17.27 4.97 -3.01
N LEU A 105 16.29 4.30 -2.44
CA LEU A 105 16.05 2.87 -2.68
C LEU A 105 15.69 2.59 -4.16
N MET A 106 14.89 3.45 -4.79
CA MET A 106 14.59 3.32 -6.21
C MET A 106 15.88 3.43 -7.06
N ARG A 107 16.73 4.42 -6.78
CA ARG A 107 18.02 4.60 -7.49
C ARG A 107 18.96 3.42 -7.26
N ALA A 108 19.04 2.92 -6.02
CA ALA A 108 19.87 1.77 -5.67
C ALA A 108 19.45 0.49 -6.43
N LEU A 109 18.17 0.34 -6.74
CA LEU A 109 17.63 -0.75 -7.55
C LEU A 109 17.79 -0.52 -9.07
N GLY A 110 18.43 0.58 -9.47
CA GLY A 110 18.74 0.87 -10.87
C GLY A 110 17.74 1.75 -11.61
N ALA A 111 16.76 2.31 -10.92
CA ALA A 111 15.78 3.20 -11.54
C ALA A 111 16.29 4.64 -11.65
N GLU A 112 15.83 5.33 -12.69
CA GLU A 112 15.95 6.78 -12.83
C GLU A 112 14.78 7.45 -12.10
N VAL A 113 15.05 8.52 -11.35
CA VAL A 113 14.01 9.29 -10.65
C VAL A 113 13.94 10.69 -11.23
N VAL A 114 12.76 11.06 -11.72
CA VAL A 114 12.43 12.40 -12.23
C VAL A 114 11.49 13.05 -11.21
N ASN A 115 11.98 14.09 -10.52
CA ASN A 115 11.16 14.81 -9.55
C ASN A 115 10.18 15.75 -10.25
N THR A 116 8.98 15.87 -9.68
CA THR A 116 7.95 16.82 -10.11
C THR A 116 7.60 17.77 -8.97
N PRO A 117 7.12 19.00 -9.27
CA PRO A 117 6.79 19.98 -8.24
C PRO A 117 5.76 19.48 -7.24
N THR A 118 5.99 19.74 -5.95
CA THR A 118 5.12 19.31 -4.85
C THR A 118 3.69 19.81 -4.99
N GLU A 119 3.50 21.05 -5.45
CA GLU A 119 2.21 21.69 -5.62
C GLU A 119 1.34 21.05 -6.72
N GLN A 120 1.95 20.34 -7.64
CA GLN A 120 1.22 19.59 -8.69
C GLN A 120 0.73 18.23 -8.23
N GLY A 121 1.20 17.74 -7.08
CA GLY A 121 0.80 16.46 -6.51
C GLY A 121 1.00 15.27 -7.45
N MET A 122 0.20 14.23 -7.27
CA MET A 122 0.26 13.04 -8.13
C MET A 122 -0.21 13.32 -9.57
N LYS A 123 -1.09 14.28 -9.77
CA LYS A 123 -1.52 14.67 -11.13
C LYS A 123 -0.35 15.18 -11.97
N GLY A 124 0.55 15.97 -11.36
CA GLY A 124 1.78 16.42 -12.02
C GLY A 124 2.71 15.28 -12.37
N ALA A 125 2.88 14.31 -11.50
CA ALA A 125 3.68 13.12 -11.76
C ALA A 125 3.09 12.25 -12.88
N ILE A 126 1.77 12.09 -12.92
CA ILE A 126 1.05 11.38 -13.99
C ILE A 126 1.30 12.06 -15.34
N ALA A 127 1.10 13.39 -15.40
CA ALA A 127 1.33 14.15 -16.64
C ALA A 127 2.78 14.04 -17.13
N LYS A 128 3.76 14.08 -16.23
CA LYS A 128 5.18 13.89 -16.57
C LYS A 128 5.49 12.50 -17.10
N ALA A 129 4.90 11.48 -16.50
CA ALA A 129 5.04 10.10 -16.96
C ALA A 129 4.46 9.91 -18.37
N GLU A 130 3.31 10.49 -18.66
CA GLU A 130 2.70 10.47 -20.00
C GLU A 130 3.56 11.21 -21.04
N GLU A 131 4.10 12.37 -20.66
CA GLU A 131 5.03 13.13 -21.53
C GLU A 131 6.25 12.31 -21.90
N LEU A 132 6.91 11.67 -20.92
CA LEU A 132 8.08 10.82 -21.15
C LEU A 132 7.74 9.59 -21.98
N ALA A 133 6.60 8.95 -21.72
CA ALA A 133 6.14 7.78 -22.46
C ALA A 133 5.90 8.10 -23.95
N ALA A 134 5.39 9.28 -24.26
CA ALA A 134 5.19 9.72 -25.64
C ALA A 134 6.49 9.92 -26.42
N SER A 135 7.61 10.20 -25.74
CA SER A 135 8.91 10.48 -26.35
C SER A 135 9.86 9.28 -26.36
N ILE A 136 9.61 8.23 -25.59
CA ILE A 136 10.50 7.07 -25.45
C ILE A 136 9.88 5.86 -26.18
N PRO A 137 10.52 5.36 -27.25
CA PRO A 137 10.03 4.16 -27.95
C PRO A 137 10.03 2.92 -27.03
N GLY A 138 8.96 2.12 -27.11
CA GLY A 138 8.82 0.91 -26.29
C GLY A 138 8.51 1.20 -24.81
N ALA A 139 8.08 2.41 -24.48
CA ALA A 139 7.67 2.76 -23.14
C ALA A 139 6.33 2.11 -22.76
N PHE A 140 6.28 1.61 -21.54
CA PHE A 140 5.09 1.07 -20.90
C PHE A 140 4.83 1.84 -19.60
N VAL A 141 3.60 2.33 -19.45
CA VAL A 141 3.14 2.98 -18.22
C VAL A 141 2.16 2.05 -17.52
N PRO A 142 2.56 1.44 -16.39
CA PRO A 142 1.72 0.49 -15.65
C PRO A 142 0.38 1.07 -15.20
N GLN A 143 0.31 2.36 -14.89
CA GLN A 143 -0.92 3.05 -14.45
C GLN A 143 -1.55 2.41 -13.21
N GLN A 144 -0.84 2.40 -12.10
CA GLN A 144 -1.31 1.80 -10.84
C GLN A 144 -2.71 2.27 -10.42
N PHE A 145 -3.11 3.50 -10.83
CA PHE A 145 -4.42 4.07 -10.49
C PHE A 145 -5.56 3.65 -11.45
N ALA A 146 -5.27 2.89 -12.49
CA ALA A 146 -6.27 2.49 -13.48
C ALA A 146 -6.18 1.02 -13.87
N ASN A 147 -5.01 0.41 -13.71
CA ASN A 147 -4.75 -0.96 -14.17
C ASN A 147 -5.41 -1.99 -13.24
N PRO A 148 -6.30 -2.85 -13.75
CA PRO A 148 -6.95 -3.89 -12.95
C PRO A 148 -5.98 -4.96 -12.41
N ALA A 149 -4.76 -5.04 -12.93
CA ALA A 149 -3.71 -5.89 -12.36
C ALA A 149 -3.34 -5.47 -10.91
N ASN A 150 -3.57 -4.21 -10.54
CA ASN A 150 -3.33 -3.75 -9.18
C ASN A 150 -4.21 -4.48 -8.16
N PRO A 151 -5.55 -4.37 -8.17
CA PRO A 151 -6.36 -5.15 -7.25
C PRO A 151 -6.18 -6.66 -7.45
N MET A 152 -5.91 -7.12 -8.67
CA MET A 152 -5.70 -8.53 -8.96
C MET A 152 -4.48 -9.12 -8.23
N ALA A 153 -3.42 -8.34 -8.03
CA ALA A 153 -2.27 -8.78 -7.22
C ALA A 153 -2.70 -9.23 -5.81
N HIS A 154 -3.63 -8.50 -5.21
CA HIS A 154 -4.12 -8.77 -3.85
C HIS A 154 -5.24 -9.82 -3.82
N TYR A 155 -6.05 -9.87 -4.83
CA TYR A 155 -7.04 -10.94 -5.00
C TYR A 155 -6.37 -12.32 -5.10
N LYS A 156 -5.24 -12.38 -5.80
CA LYS A 156 -4.47 -13.62 -5.98
C LYS A 156 -3.60 -14.00 -4.79
N THR A 157 -3.15 -13.05 -3.98
CA THR A 157 -2.12 -13.29 -2.95
C THR A 157 -2.54 -12.84 -1.56
N THR A 158 -2.71 -11.56 -1.31
CA THR A 158 -3.00 -11.01 0.01
C THR A 158 -4.29 -11.55 0.61
N GLY A 159 -5.36 -11.60 -0.18
CA GLY A 159 -6.66 -12.13 0.23
C GLY A 159 -6.60 -13.60 0.66
N PRO A 160 -6.10 -14.50 -0.20
CA PRO A 160 -5.90 -15.91 0.16
C PRO A 160 -5.01 -16.12 1.39
N GLU A 161 -3.90 -15.39 1.51
CA GLU A 161 -3.01 -15.49 2.68
C GLU A 161 -3.74 -15.15 3.97
N ILE A 162 -4.47 -14.04 4.01
CA ILE A 162 -5.23 -13.63 5.20
C ILE A 162 -6.27 -14.70 5.56
N TRP A 163 -7.02 -15.18 4.57
CA TRP A 163 -8.03 -16.20 4.79
C TRP A 163 -7.46 -17.47 5.40
N GLU A 164 -6.35 -17.97 4.85
CA GLU A 164 -5.67 -19.16 5.35
C GLU A 164 -5.03 -18.94 6.72
N GLN A 165 -4.31 -17.84 6.92
CA GLN A 165 -3.64 -17.53 8.18
C GLN A 165 -4.62 -17.36 9.34
N MET A 166 -5.82 -16.89 9.07
CA MET A 166 -6.87 -16.70 10.06
C MET A 166 -7.82 -17.91 10.18
N ASP A 167 -7.57 -18.99 9.44
CA ASP A 167 -8.45 -20.16 9.38
C ASP A 167 -9.91 -19.76 9.07
N GLY A 168 -10.10 -18.80 8.18
CA GLY A 168 -11.39 -18.25 7.80
C GLY A 168 -12.06 -17.38 8.86
N GLN A 169 -11.45 -17.17 10.03
CA GLN A 169 -12.01 -16.42 11.14
C GLN A 169 -11.70 -14.91 11.05
N VAL A 170 -12.08 -14.29 9.95
CA VAL A 170 -11.99 -12.84 9.70
C VAL A 170 -13.37 -12.25 9.74
N HIS A 171 -13.62 -11.25 10.59
CA HIS A 171 -14.91 -10.57 10.70
C HIS A 171 -14.87 -9.15 10.17
N VAL A 172 -13.74 -8.46 10.34
CA VAL A 172 -13.50 -7.10 9.85
C VAL A 172 -12.12 -7.04 9.19
N PHE A 173 -12.06 -6.45 8.01
CA PHE A 173 -10.81 -6.17 7.30
C PHE A 173 -10.65 -4.67 7.16
N VAL A 174 -9.50 -4.13 7.57
CA VAL A 174 -9.20 -2.69 7.57
C VAL A 174 -7.95 -2.42 6.74
N ALA A 175 -8.06 -1.57 5.74
CA ALA A 175 -6.93 -1.17 4.91
C ALA A 175 -7.02 0.29 4.45
N GLY A 176 -5.88 0.97 4.45
CA GLY A 176 -5.74 2.29 3.87
C GLY A 176 -5.74 2.25 2.34
N ALA A 177 -6.15 3.34 1.73
CA ALA A 177 -6.24 3.46 0.28
C ALA A 177 -5.34 4.57 -0.27
N GLY A 178 -4.25 4.16 -0.93
CA GLY A 178 -3.46 5.01 -1.83
C GLY A 178 -4.03 4.93 -3.24
N SER A 179 -3.69 3.90 -3.99
CA SER A 179 -4.38 3.55 -5.24
C SER A 179 -5.70 2.81 -5.00
N GLY A 180 -5.84 2.17 -3.84
CA GLY A 180 -7.00 1.37 -3.47
C GLY A 180 -6.91 -0.11 -3.85
N GLY A 181 -5.86 -0.51 -4.56
CA GLY A 181 -5.73 -1.90 -5.04
C GLY A 181 -5.65 -2.93 -3.91
N THR A 182 -4.90 -2.63 -2.85
CA THR A 182 -4.80 -3.50 -1.67
C THR A 182 -6.17 -3.73 -1.04
N PHE A 183 -6.92 -2.66 -0.81
CA PHE A 183 -8.27 -2.74 -0.25
C PHE A 183 -9.21 -3.53 -1.18
N MET A 184 -9.27 -3.15 -2.46
CA MET A 184 -10.24 -3.75 -3.39
C MET A 184 -9.99 -5.23 -3.65
N GLY A 185 -8.76 -5.60 -3.98
CA GLY A 185 -8.44 -7.00 -4.29
C GLY A 185 -8.62 -7.93 -3.10
N THR A 186 -8.15 -7.50 -1.93
CA THR A 186 -8.29 -8.26 -0.68
C THR A 186 -9.74 -8.37 -0.26
N SER A 187 -10.48 -7.26 -0.26
CA SER A 187 -11.91 -7.22 0.11
C SER A 187 -12.76 -8.11 -0.80
N ARG A 188 -12.51 -8.06 -2.11
CA ARG A 188 -13.19 -8.93 -3.08
C ARG A 188 -13.03 -10.40 -2.72
N TYR A 189 -11.81 -10.83 -2.54
CA TYR A 189 -11.52 -12.22 -2.19
C TYR A 189 -12.19 -12.63 -0.87
N LEU A 190 -12.04 -11.81 0.17
CA LEU A 190 -12.61 -12.11 1.48
C LEU A 190 -14.14 -12.19 1.45
N LYS A 191 -14.81 -11.24 0.77
CA LYS A 191 -16.29 -11.27 0.66
C LYS A 191 -16.80 -12.40 -0.23
N GLU A 192 -16.06 -12.85 -1.21
CA GLU A 192 -16.38 -14.07 -1.96
C GLU A 192 -16.34 -15.32 -1.08
N LYS A 193 -15.42 -15.37 -0.11
CA LYS A 193 -15.35 -16.45 0.89
C LYS A 193 -16.45 -16.34 1.94
N ASN A 194 -16.69 -15.14 2.43
CA ASN A 194 -17.75 -14.86 3.42
C ASN A 194 -18.30 -13.44 3.22
N PRO A 195 -19.51 -13.30 2.64
CA PRO A 195 -20.12 -11.99 2.39
C PRO A 195 -20.38 -11.15 3.66
N ALA A 196 -20.40 -11.78 4.84
CA ALA A 196 -20.61 -11.10 6.11
C ALA A 196 -19.38 -10.34 6.62
N ILE A 197 -18.21 -10.54 6.02
CA ILE A 197 -16.99 -9.79 6.40
C ILE A 197 -17.21 -8.31 6.12
N LYS A 198 -17.00 -7.48 7.14
CA LYS A 198 -17.03 -6.03 7.03
C LYS A 198 -15.71 -5.54 6.46
N THR A 199 -15.75 -4.83 5.35
CA THR A 199 -14.57 -4.24 4.71
C THR A 199 -14.54 -2.73 4.94
N VAL A 200 -13.45 -2.26 5.55
CA VAL A 200 -13.29 -0.89 6.07
C VAL A 200 -12.13 -0.22 5.35
N ILE A 201 -12.42 0.88 4.67
CA ILE A 201 -11.43 1.66 3.95
C ILE A 201 -11.00 2.88 4.77
N VAL A 202 -9.70 3.18 4.74
CA VAL A 202 -9.10 4.26 5.53
C VAL A 202 -8.46 5.29 4.61
N GLU A 203 -8.70 6.56 4.92
CA GLU A 203 -8.09 7.69 4.25
C GLU A 203 -7.54 8.71 5.25
N PRO A 204 -6.56 9.55 4.87
CA PRO A 204 -6.18 10.71 5.68
C PRO A 204 -7.19 11.86 5.49
N GLU A 205 -7.21 12.81 6.40
CA GLU A 205 -7.80 14.12 6.11
C GLU A 205 -7.10 14.73 4.89
N GLY A 206 -7.88 15.29 3.97
CA GLY A 206 -7.38 15.76 2.67
C GLY A 206 -7.53 14.76 1.54
N SER A 207 -8.30 13.69 1.75
CA SER A 207 -8.72 12.73 0.74
C SER A 207 -10.22 12.83 0.46
N ILE A 208 -10.69 12.22 -0.63
CA ILE A 208 -12.03 12.47 -1.18
C ILE A 208 -13.07 11.37 -0.90
N LEU A 209 -12.67 10.23 -0.34
CA LEU A 209 -13.57 9.05 -0.25
C LEU A 209 -14.80 9.29 0.61
N ASN A 210 -14.66 10.07 1.67
CA ASN A 210 -15.75 10.41 2.59
C ASN A 210 -16.38 11.78 2.31
N GLY A 211 -16.36 12.22 1.06
CA GLY A 211 -16.94 13.50 0.65
C GLY A 211 -16.08 14.73 0.97
N GLY A 212 -14.84 14.52 1.41
CA GLY A 212 -13.88 15.59 1.68
C GLY A 212 -13.32 16.23 0.40
N GLN A 213 -12.66 17.36 0.57
CA GLN A 213 -11.93 18.04 -0.51
C GLN A 213 -10.46 17.59 -0.49
N PRO A 214 -9.81 17.47 -1.67
CA PRO A 214 -8.38 17.24 -1.73
C PRO A 214 -7.61 18.32 -0.98
N GLY A 215 -6.68 17.91 -0.13
CA GLY A 215 -5.88 18.82 0.66
C GLY A 215 -4.58 18.17 1.15
N PRO A 216 -3.67 18.97 1.74
CA PRO A 216 -2.40 18.45 2.21
C PRO A 216 -2.57 17.56 3.45
N HIS A 217 -1.74 16.53 3.52
CA HIS A 217 -1.58 15.67 4.70
C HIS A 217 -0.14 15.15 4.76
N LYS A 218 0.31 14.74 5.96
CA LYS A 218 1.66 14.23 6.21
C LYS A 218 1.72 12.70 6.17
N THR A 219 0.58 12.03 6.27
CA THR A 219 0.47 10.57 6.11
C THR A 219 0.81 10.20 4.69
N GLU A 220 1.87 9.42 4.48
CA GLU A 220 2.32 8.99 3.17
C GLU A 220 1.77 7.60 2.80
N GLY A 221 1.53 7.38 1.51
CA GLY A 221 1.13 6.09 0.95
C GLY A 221 -0.37 5.85 0.86
N ILE A 222 -1.18 6.72 1.46
CA ILE A 222 -2.64 6.73 1.35
C ILE A 222 -3.14 8.14 1.04
N GLY A 223 -4.37 8.24 0.55
CA GLY A 223 -5.01 9.48 0.13
C GLY A 223 -5.31 9.48 -1.36
N MET A 224 -6.52 9.90 -1.70
CA MET A 224 -7.01 9.97 -3.08
C MET A 224 -7.45 11.38 -3.44
N GLU A 225 -7.11 11.82 -4.65
CA GLU A 225 -7.61 13.04 -5.28
C GLU A 225 -8.70 12.75 -6.31
N PHE A 226 -8.84 11.51 -6.71
CA PHE A 226 -9.86 10.97 -7.62
C PHE A 226 -10.12 9.50 -7.28
N LEU A 227 -11.26 8.97 -7.74
CA LEU A 227 -11.60 7.56 -7.54
C LEU A 227 -11.08 6.73 -8.73
N PRO A 228 -10.10 5.83 -8.52
CA PRO A 228 -9.65 4.92 -9.57
C PRO A 228 -10.79 4.07 -10.15
N PRO A 229 -10.78 3.74 -11.46
CA PRO A 229 -11.88 3.05 -12.11
C PRO A 229 -12.14 1.62 -11.61
N PHE A 230 -11.14 0.97 -10.99
CA PHE A 230 -11.32 -0.36 -10.38
C PHE A 230 -11.91 -0.30 -8.96
N MET A 231 -12.06 0.88 -8.37
CA MET A 231 -12.69 1.04 -7.06
C MET A 231 -14.20 0.88 -7.16
N ASP A 232 -14.75 0.06 -6.28
CA ASP A 232 -16.19 -0.17 -6.17
C ASP A 232 -16.68 0.24 -4.77
N PRO A 233 -17.43 1.35 -4.65
CA PRO A 233 -17.95 1.83 -3.37
C PRO A 233 -18.85 0.84 -2.64
N SER A 234 -19.41 -0.16 -3.30
CA SER A 234 -20.20 -1.21 -2.64
C SER A 234 -19.39 -2.03 -1.64
N TYR A 235 -18.07 -2.01 -1.73
CA TYR A 235 -17.15 -2.63 -0.75
C TYR A 235 -16.79 -1.71 0.42
N PHE A 236 -17.20 -0.45 0.40
CA PHE A 236 -16.92 0.51 1.49
C PHE A 236 -17.99 0.37 2.57
N ASP A 237 -17.91 -0.68 3.38
CA ASP A 237 -18.88 -0.89 4.48
C ASP A 237 -18.71 0.17 5.57
N ALA A 238 -17.51 0.71 5.73
CA ALA A 238 -17.22 1.91 6.51
C ALA A 238 -16.03 2.65 5.89
N ILE A 239 -16.03 3.97 6.02
CA ILE A 239 -14.93 4.85 5.62
C ILE A 239 -14.47 5.62 6.85
N HIS A 240 -13.19 5.48 7.22
CA HIS A 240 -12.61 6.28 8.30
C HIS A 240 -11.63 7.29 7.74
N THR A 241 -11.87 8.55 8.02
CA THR A 241 -10.97 9.66 7.73
C THR A 241 -10.15 9.96 8.99
N ILE A 242 -8.84 9.78 8.91
CA ILE A 242 -7.93 9.83 10.06
C ILE A 242 -7.03 11.06 9.94
N PRO A 243 -7.02 11.96 10.96
CA PRO A 243 -6.09 13.09 10.98
C PRO A 243 -4.66 12.60 11.22
N ASP A 244 -3.68 13.36 10.69
CA ASP A 244 -2.26 13.03 10.81
C ASP A 244 -1.82 12.84 12.27
N VAL A 245 -2.30 13.67 13.19
CA VAL A 245 -1.93 13.58 14.61
C VAL A 245 -2.29 12.22 15.20
N GLU A 246 -3.43 11.67 14.84
CA GLU A 246 -3.88 10.37 15.33
C GLU A 246 -3.06 9.23 14.70
N ALA A 247 -2.80 9.32 13.38
CA ALA A 247 -1.97 8.35 12.68
C ALA A 247 -0.55 8.27 13.27
N PHE A 248 0.09 9.42 13.47
CA PHE A 248 1.46 9.49 14.04
C PHE A 248 1.51 9.07 15.51
N ASP A 249 0.45 9.31 16.29
CA ASP A 249 0.37 8.82 17.66
C ASP A 249 0.37 7.28 17.71
N TRP A 250 -0.39 6.63 16.83
CA TRP A 250 -0.37 5.16 16.74
C TRP A 250 0.97 4.60 16.27
N VAL A 251 1.69 5.30 15.41
CA VAL A 251 3.07 4.92 15.06
C VAL A 251 3.94 4.81 16.31
N LYS A 252 3.86 5.81 17.19
CA LYS A 252 4.62 5.82 18.48
C LYS A 252 4.17 4.71 19.42
N GLN A 253 2.86 4.56 19.61
CA GLN A 253 2.29 3.58 20.52
C GLN A 253 2.63 2.15 20.11
N LEU A 254 2.52 1.82 18.82
CA LEU A 254 2.83 0.48 18.32
C LEU A 254 4.33 0.14 18.42
N ALA A 255 5.19 1.13 18.20
CA ALA A 255 6.63 0.94 18.44
C ALA A 255 6.92 0.65 19.91
N ALA A 256 6.38 1.46 20.82
CA ALA A 256 6.66 1.35 22.25
C ALA A 256 6.03 0.12 22.92
N LYS A 257 4.84 -0.29 22.49
CA LYS A 257 4.07 -1.35 23.15
C LYS A 257 4.19 -2.71 22.47
N GLU A 258 4.26 -2.74 21.15
CA GLU A 258 4.26 -3.98 20.36
C GLU A 258 5.60 -4.25 19.67
N GLY A 259 6.53 -3.30 19.67
CA GLY A 259 7.79 -3.41 18.94
C GLY A 259 7.61 -3.36 17.41
N MET A 260 6.49 -2.83 16.94
CA MET A 260 6.19 -2.70 15.52
C MET A 260 6.63 -1.33 15.00
N LEU A 261 7.62 -1.31 14.11
CA LEU A 261 8.19 -0.11 13.52
C LEU A 261 7.50 0.18 12.18
N ILE A 262 6.33 0.79 12.24
CA ILE A 262 5.41 0.96 11.11
C ILE A 262 5.44 2.37 10.51
N GLY A 263 5.02 2.48 9.25
CA GLY A 263 4.81 3.77 8.57
C GLY A 263 3.53 4.48 8.99
N SER A 264 3.38 5.72 8.55
CA SER A 264 2.23 6.56 8.93
C SER A 264 0.89 6.05 8.41
N SER A 265 0.86 5.43 7.23
CA SER A 265 -0.36 4.80 6.71
C SER A 265 -0.84 3.63 7.57
N ALA A 266 0.08 2.87 8.14
CA ALA A 266 -0.25 1.82 9.11
C ALA A 266 -0.80 2.42 10.42
N GLY A 267 -0.26 3.56 10.86
CA GLY A 267 -0.81 4.31 11.99
C GLY A 267 -2.25 4.75 11.75
N ALA A 268 -2.56 5.26 10.57
CA ALA A 268 -3.92 5.61 10.18
C ALA A 268 -4.84 4.38 10.16
N ALA A 269 -4.38 3.27 9.59
CA ALA A 269 -5.14 2.02 9.57
C ALA A 269 -5.39 1.48 10.98
N MET A 270 -4.41 1.59 11.88
CA MET A 270 -4.58 1.20 13.29
C MET A 270 -5.63 2.06 13.99
N ALA A 271 -5.63 3.37 13.77
CA ALA A 271 -6.65 4.27 14.33
C ALA A 271 -8.05 3.85 13.90
N ALA A 272 -8.25 3.54 12.61
CA ALA A 272 -9.51 3.03 12.08
C ALA A 272 -9.89 1.69 12.69
N ALA A 273 -8.93 0.76 12.81
CA ALA A 273 -9.14 -0.55 13.43
C ALA A 273 -9.59 -0.41 14.90
N MET A 274 -9.02 0.54 15.63
CA MET A 274 -9.43 0.82 17.01
C MET A 274 -10.85 1.39 17.11
N ARG A 275 -11.27 2.21 16.16
CA ARG A 275 -12.67 2.67 16.07
C ARG A 275 -13.62 1.50 15.82
N GLU A 276 -13.25 0.60 14.90
CA GLU A 276 -14.03 -0.62 14.65
C GLU A 276 -14.07 -1.55 15.88
N ALA A 277 -12.97 -1.68 16.60
CA ALA A 277 -12.90 -2.49 17.81
C ALA A 277 -13.85 -2.02 18.90
N LYS A 278 -14.03 -0.70 19.06
CA LYS A 278 -14.95 -0.12 20.05
C LYS A 278 -16.41 -0.50 19.80
N GLU A 279 -16.80 -0.67 18.55
CA GLU A 279 -18.16 -1.01 18.12
C GLU A 279 -18.34 -2.52 17.93
N ALA A 280 -17.27 -3.31 18.02
CA ALA A 280 -17.29 -4.73 17.76
C ALA A 280 -17.88 -5.53 18.92
N LYS A 281 -18.57 -6.61 18.58
CA LYS A 281 -19.09 -7.58 19.56
C LYS A 281 -17.96 -8.52 20.02
N PRO A 282 -18.06 -9.07 21.26
CA PRO A 282 -17.15 -10.14 21.68
C PRO A 282 -17.11 -11.29 20.66
N GLY A 283 -15.92 -11.82 20.40
CA GLY A 283 -15.67 -12.84 19.39
C GLY A 283 -15.26 -12.29 18.01
N THR A 284 -15.22 -10.96 17.83
CA THR A 284 -14.79 -10.33 16.57
C THR A 284 -13.28 -10.36 16.41
N ASN A 285 -12.83 -10.87 15.26
CA ASN A 285 -11.45 -10.78 14.81
C ASN A 285 -11.33 -9.69 13.73
N ILE A 286 -10.45 -8.71 13.96
CA ILE A 286 -10.17 -7.61 13.05
C ILE A 286 -8.78 -7.82 12.46
N VAL A 287 -8.65 -7.80 11.15
CA VAL A 287 -7.36 -7.84 10.45
C VAL A 287 -7.09 -6.47 9.85
N VAL A 288 -5.95 -5.89 10.19
CA VAL A 288 -5.50 -4.56 9.71
C VAL A 288 -4.23 -4.70 8.89
N MET A 289 -4.16 -3.95 7.78
CA MET A 289 -2.98 -3.90 6.90
C MET A 289 -1.97 -2.87 7.40
N PHE A 290 -0.73 -3.30 7.60
CA PHE A 290 0.42 -2.43 7.86
C PHE A 290 1.36 -2.45 6.64
N PRO A 291 1.23 -1.44 5.74
CA PRO A 291 1.85 -1.51 4.41
C PRO A 291 3.36 -1.45 4.38
N ASP A 292 4.00 -0.71 5.28
CA ASP A 292 5.45 -0.52 5.31
C ASP A 292 5.99 -0.18 6.70
N SER A 293 7.31 0.06 6.79
CA SER A 293 8.02 0.36 8.03
C SER A 293 8.34 1.85 8.21
N SER A 294 8.62 2.24 9.46
CA SER A 294 9.02 3.60 9.83
C SER A 294 10.39 4.02 9.28
N GLU A 295 11.26 3.08 8.97
CA GLU A 295 12.63 3.35 8.47
C GLU A 295 12.64 4.17 7.18
N ARG A 296 11.55 4.10 6.39
CA ARG A 296 11.36 4.88 5.16
C ARG A 296 11.00 6.34 5.38
N TYR A 297 10.82 6.74 6.64
CA TYR A 297 10.27 8.06 7.01
C TYR A 297 11.07 8.74 8.11
N LEU A 298 12.29 8.29 8.42
CA LEU A 298 13.10 8.88 9.48
C LEU A 298 13.45 10.33 9.16
N SER A 299 13.75 10.65 7.90
CA SER A 299 13.95 12.05 7.45
C SER A 299 12.71 12.92 7.60
N LYS A 300 11.52 12.31 7.64
CA LYS A 300 10.23 12.97 7.88
C LYS A 300 9.87 13.05 9.37
N LYS A 301 10.81 12.74 10.27
CA LYS A 301 10.61 12.79 11.73
C LYS A 301 9.36 12.06 12.20
N ILE A 302 9.13 10.86 11.67
CA ILE A 302 7.90 10.08 11.90
C ILE A 302 7.58 9.87 13.38
N TYR A 303 8.59 9.70 14.23
CA TYR A 303 8.42 9.56 15.69
C TYR A 303 8.30 10.89 16.44
N GLN A 304 8.39 12.01 15.73
CA GLN A 304 8.22 13.38 16.26
C GLN A 304 6.93 14.03 15.73
N GLY A 305 6.01 13.24 15.16
CA GLY A 305 4.75 13.72 14.59
C GLY A 305 4.85 14.26 13.18
N GLY A 306 5.95 13.95 12.47
CA GLY A 306 6.14 14.40 11.08
C GLY A 306 6.38 15.91 10.92
N ILE A 307 6.97 16.57 11.93
CA ILE A 307 7.22 18.03 11.97
C ILE A 307 8.61 18.35 11.45
#